data_3b6fdc87b9493f77bf0ad505fe73cd1e
#
_entry.id   3b6fdc87b9493f77bf0ad505fe73cd1e
#
_cell.length_a   1.000
_cell.length_b   1.000
_cell.length_c   1.000
_cell.angle_alpha   90.00
_cell.angle_beta   90.00
_cell.angle_gamma   90.00
#
_symmetry.space_group_name_H-M   'P 1'
#
loop_
_entity.id
_entity.type
_entity.pdbx_description
1 polymer ?
#
loop_
_entity_poly.entity_id
_entity_poly.type
_entity_poly.pdbx_seq_one_letter_code
_entity_poly.pdbx_strand_id
1 'polypeptide(L)'
;MPRLLVRLLPHYDREAFGPLGYAHPGDAGFDLRAALPAPLTLAPXDIELIPTGVSLAVPEGYELQVRSRSGLSLKGLVVANAPGTVDAGYRGEVKVILTNISREPRTINPGDRIAQGVLAAVAHMPFEEVETLPDTARGAGGFGSTGVGV
;
A
#
# COMPACT_ATOMS: atom_id res chain seq x y z
N MET A 1 -6.47 -7.01 -23.48
CA MET A 1 -6.69 -6.54 -22.10
C MET A 1 -5.42 -6.71 -21.29
N PRO A 2 -4.95 -5.66 -20.66
CA PRO A 2 -3.73 -5.77 -19.85
C PRO A 2 -3.92 -6.69 -18.65
N ARG A 3 -2.85 -7.26 -18.21
CA ARG A 3 -2.84 -8.16 -17.07
C ARG A 3 -1.80 -7.71 -16.06
N LEU A 4 -2.07 -7.99 -14.80
CA LEU A 4 -1.10 -7.78 -13.74
C LEU A 4 -0.26 -9.05 -13.64
N LEU A 5 0.98 -8.99 -14.14
CA LEU A 5 1.85 -10.14 -14.09
C LEU A 5 2.45 -10.27 -12.70
N VAL A 6 2.48 -11.49 -12.19
CA VAL A 6 2.88 -11.77 -10.80
C VAL A 6 3.97 -12.82 -10.81
N ARG A 7 5.04 -12.57 -10.06
CA ARG A 7 6.05 -13.56 -9.77
C ARG A 7 6.06 -13.81 -8.28
N LEU A 8 5.86 -15.07 -7.89
CA LEU A 8 5.94 -15.46 -6.49
C LEU A 8 7.37 -15.89 -6.20
N LEU A 9 7.98 -15.25 -5.20
CA LEU A 9 9.39 -15.46 -4.87
C LEU A 9 9.54 -16.70 -3.99
N PRO A 10 10.78 -17.21 -3.80
CA PRO A 10 10.95 -18.48 -3.07
C PRO A 10 10.39 -18.47 -1.65
N HIS A 11 10.38 -17.33 -0.97
CA HIS A 11 9.87 -17.27 0.41
C HIS A 11 8.36 -17.05 0.49
N TYR A 12 7.66 -16.98 -0.65
CA TYR A 12 6.19 -16.97 -0.65
C TYR A 12 5.73 -18.41 -0.46
N ASP A 13 5.00 -18.68 0.60
CA ASP A 13 4.56 -20.03 0.92
C ASP A 13 3.29 -20.33 0.14
N ARG A 14 3.45 -20.93 -1.04
CA ARG A 14 2.31 -21.17 -1.93
C ARG A 14 1.25 -22.04 -1.29
N GLU A 15 1.69 -23.03 -0.50
CA GLU A 15 0.75 -23.97 0.10
C GLU A 15 -0.08 -23.29 1.18
N ALA A 16 0.59 -22.48 2.03
CA ALA A 16 -0.10 -21.84 3.14
C ALA A 16 -0.89 -20.61 2.69
N PHE A 17 -0.33 -19.82 1.76
CA PHE A 17 -0.91 -18.53 1.37
C PHE A 17 -1.91 -18.66 0.23
N GLY A 18 -1.75 -19.66 -0.63
CA GLY A 18 -2.54 -19.77 -1.85
C GLY A 18 -2.13 -18.77 -2.90
N PRO A 19 -2.87 -18.70 -4.01
CA PRO A 19 -2.54 -17.76 -5.07
C PRO A 19 -2.85 -16.33 -4.67
N LEU A 20 -2.10 -15.39 -5.24
CA LEU A 20 -2.40 -13.98 -5.07
C LEU A 20 -3.65 -13.64 -5.87
N GLY A 21 -4.59 -12.93 -5.27
CA GLY A 21 -5.78 -12.55 -5.98
C GLY A 21 -6.83 -11.93 -5.06
N TYR A 22 -7.92 -11.55 -5.68
CA TYR A 22 -9.05 -10.95 -4.97
C TYR A 22 -9.83 -12.03 -4.24
N ALA A 23 -10.28 -11.71 -3.04
CA ALA A 23 -11.09 -12.65 -2.25
C ALA A 23 -12.47 -12.84 -2.86
N HIS A 24 -13.04 -11.77 -3.41
CA HIS A 24 -14.39 -11.80 -3.99
C HIS A 24 -14.40 -11.04 -5.30
N PRO A 25 -15.29 -11.42 -6.23
CA PRO A 25 -15.44 -10.64 -7.46
C PRO A 25 -15.82 -9.20 -7.14
N GLY A 26 -15.17 -8.27 -7.80
CA GLY A 26 -15.46 -6.86 -7.62
C GLY A 26 -14.70 -6.19 -6.49
N ASP A 27 -13.92 -6.95 -5.71
CA ASP A 27 -13.11 -6.33 -4.67
C ASP A 27 -12.10 -5.37 -5.29
N ALA A 28 -11.86 -4.24 -4.62
CA ALA A 28 -10.85 -3.29 -5.07
C ALA A 28 -9.45 -3.71 -4.66
N GLY A 29 -9.33 -4.34 -3.50
CA GLY A 29 -8.03 -4.72 -2.96
C GLY A 29 -7.85 -6.21 -2.86
N PHE A 30 -6.60 -6.64 -2.94
CA PHE A 30 -6.23 -8.03 -2.68
C PHE A 30 -5.22 -8.05 -1.54
N ASP A 31 -5.23 -9.13 -0.79
CA ASP A 31 -4.40 -9.24 0.42
C ASP A 31 -2.93 -9.39 0.09
N LEU A 32 -2.10 -8.72 0.88
CA LEU A 32 -0.66 -8.92 0.90
C LEU A 32 -0.32 -9.51 2.27
N ARG A 33 0.41 -10.63 2.25
CA ARG A 33 0.70 -11.38 3.46
C ARG A 33 2.16 -11.22 3.85
N ALA A 34 2.42 -11.41 5.15
CA ALA A 34 3.79 -11.37 5.69
C ALA A 34 4.50 -12.67 5.34
N ALA A 35 5.48 -12.59 4.42
CA ALA A 35 6.27 -13.76 4.04
C ALA A 35 7.49 -13.84 4.95
N LEU A 36 7.22 -14.04 6.24
CA LEU A 36 8.23 -14.07 7.28
C LEU A 36 8.58 -15.52 7.62
N PRO A 37 9.83 -15.78 8.01
CA PRO A 37 10.19 -17.14 8.46
C PRO A 37 9.75 -17.43 9.89
N ALA A 38 9.47 -16.39 10.70
CA ALA A 38 9.11 -16.54 12.10
C ALA A 38 8.31 -15.32 12.55
N PRO A 39 7.59 -15.40 13.66
CA PRO A 39 6.85 -14.23 14.13
C PRO A 39 7.77 -13.04 14.41
N LEU A 40 7.22 -11.85 14.22
CA LEU A 40 7.93 -10.60 14.42
C LEU A 40 7.05 -9.71 15.28
N THR A 41 7.62 -9.20 16.40
CA THR A 41 6.87 -8.34 17.31
C THR A 41 7.30 -6.89 17.12
N LEU A 42 6.32 -6.02 16.94
CA LEU A 42 6.54 -4.57 16.86
C LEU A 42 6.14 -3.95 18.19
N ALA A 43 7.09 -3.32 18.86
CA ALA A 43 6.79 -2.47 20.01
C ALA A 43 6.07 -1.21 19.52
N PRO A 44 5.38 -0.52 20.43
CA PRO A 44 4.82 0.77 20.02
C PRO A 44 5.88 1.65 19.35
N UNK A 45 5.56 2.07 18.03
CA UNK A 45 6.25 2.79 17.35
C UNK A 45 7.23 2.29 16.53
N ASP A 46 7.35 1.12 16.67
CA ASP A 46 8.31 0.44 15.75
C ASP A 46 7.86 0.56 14.31
N ILE A 47 8.83 0.59 13.42
CA ILE A 47 8.59 0.55 11.98
C ILE A 47 9.42 -0.60 11.42
N GLU A 48 8.77 -1.49 10.65
CA GLU A 48 9.42 -2.66 10.08
C GLU A 48 9.09 -2.79 8.61
N LEU A 49 10.07 -3.19 7.82
CA LEU A 49 9.89 -3.47 6.39
C LEU A 49 9.64 -4.97 6.25
N ILE A 50 8.43 -5.32 5.84
CA ILE A 50 8.00 -6.72 5.87
C ILE A 50 7.86 -7.25 4.45
N PRO A 51 8.54 -8.35 4.12
CA PRO A 51 8.46 -8.93 2.78
C PRO A 51 7.11 -9.59 2.54
N THR A 52 6.67 -9.55 1.29
CA THR A 52 5.43 -10.23 0.89
C THR A 52 5.70 -11.44 -0.01
N GLY A 53 6.91 -11.57 -0.53
CA GLY A 53 7.23 -12.64 -1.45
C GLY A 53 6.66 -12.45 -2.85
N VAL A 54 6.26 -11.23 -3.19
CA VAL A 54 5.57 -10.95 -4.46
C VAL A 54 6.31 -9.86 -5.23
N SER A 55 6.57 -10.11 -6.51
CA SER A 55 7.02 -9.08 -7.45
C SER A 55 5.97 -8.98 -8.55
N LEU A 56 5.80 -7.77 -9.07
CA LEU A 56 4.74 -7.50 -10.03
C LEU A 56 5.27 -6.72 -11.21
N ALA A 57 4.62 -6.90 -12.35
CA ALA A 57 4.80 -5.99 -13.49
C ALA A 57 3.48 -5.26 -13.67
N VAL A 58 3.39 -4.09 -13.06
CA VAL A 58 2.20 -3.25 -13.17
C VAL A 58 2.19 -2.64 -14.57
N PRO A 59 1.09 -2.75 -15.31
CA PRO A 59 1.06 -2.19 -16.67
C PRO A 59 1.23 -0.68 -16.67
N GLU A 60 1.83 -0.18 -17.74
CA GLU A 60 1.95 1.25 -17.94
C GLU A 60 0.57 1.90 -17.91
N GLY A 61 0.46 3.06 -17.28
CA GLY A 61 -0.81 3.73 -17.09
C GLY A 61 -1.48 3.39 -15.77
N TYR A 62 -0.86 2.50 -14.99
CA TYR A 62 -1.39 2.07 -13.70
C TYR A 62 -0.31 2.14 -12.64
N GLU A 63 -0.75 2.08 -11.40
CA GLU A 63 0.11 1.90 -10.23
C GLU A 63 -0.52 0.87 -9.33
N LEU A 64 0.27 0.26 -8.46
CA LEU A 64 -0.29 -0.50 -7.35
C LEU A 64 -0.11 0.32 -6.08
N GLN A 65 -1.20 0.51 -5.35
CA GLN A 65 -1.15 1.17 -4.05
C GLN A 65 -1.12 0.11 -2.96
N VAL A 66 -0.25 0.32 -1.98
CA VAL A 66 -0.16 -0.55 -0.81
C VAL A 66 -0.84 0.18 0.32
N ARG A 67 -1.98 -0.35 0.77
CA ARG A 67 -2.85 0.31 1.74
C ARG A 67 -2.99 -0.52 2.99
N SER A 68 -3.32 0.16 4.09
CA SER A 68 -3.64 -0.52 5.33
C SER A 68 -4.94 -1.31 5.20
N ARG A 69 -5.09 -2.31 6.04
CA ARG A 69 -6.34 -3.06 6.17
C ARG A 69 -7.06 -2.56 7.41
N SER A 70 -8.39 -2.44 7.30
CA SER A 70 -9.18 -1.84 8.38
C SER A 70 -9.07 -2.62 9.69
N GLY A 71 -9.09 -3.96 9.61
CA GLY A 71 -9.03 -4.77 10.81
C GLY A 71 -7.75 -4.60 11.59
N LEU A 72 -6.61 -4.52 10.88
CA LEU A 72 -5.35 -4.30 11.55
C LEU A 72 -5.21 -2.85 12.04
N SER A 73 -5.77 -1.93 11.28
CA SER A 73 -5.73 -0.51 11.69
C SER A 73 -6.44 -0.31 13.03
N LEU A 74 -7.53 -1.04 13.26
CA LEU A 74 -8.22 -0.97 14.55
C LEU A 74 -7.33 -1.45 15.69
N LYS A 75 -6.37 -2.32 15.40
CA LYS A 75 -5.42 -2.82 16.39
C LYS A 75 -4.15 -1.97 16.45
N GLY A 76 -4.07 -0.92 15.63
CA GLY A 76 -2.93 -0.03 15.64
C GLY A 76 -1.81 -0.43 14.70
N LEU A 77 -2.00 -1.42 13.84
CA LEU A 77 -0.99 -1.79 12.85
C LEU A 77 -1.40 -1.19 11.51
N VAL A 78 -0.60 -0.27 11.02
CA VAL A 78 -0.92 0.47 9.80
C VAL A 78 0.30 0.51 8.88
N VAL A 79 0.02 0.70 7.60
CA VAL A 79 1.09 0.92 6.61
C VAL A 79 1.55 2.37 6.77
N ALA A 80 2.84 2.53 7.12
CA ALA A 80 3.34 3.84 7.55
C ALA A 80 3.29 4.89 6.45
N ASN A 81 3.46 4.47 5.20
CA ASN A 81 3.45 5.39 4.07
C ASN A 81 2.19 5.26 3.22
N ALA A 82 1.10 4.74 3.81
CA ALA A 82 -0.11 4.50 3.01
C ALA A 82 -0.65 5.79 2.43
N PRO A 83 -1.02 5.77 1.15
CA PRO A 83 -0.84 4.64 0.25
C PRO A 83 0.60 4.56 -0.25
N GLY A 84 1.22 3.38 -0.13
CA GLY A 84 2.50 3.15 -0.74
C GLY A 84 2.35 3.05 -2.25
N THR A 85 3.39 3.42 -2.98
CA THR A 85 3.31 3.47 -4.44
C THR A 85 4.24 2.43 -5.05
N VAL A 86 3.69 1.56 -5.88
CA VAL A 86 4.47 0.65 -6.72
C VAL A 86 4.30 1.10 -8.16
N ASP A 87 5.37 1.63 -8.71
CA ASP A 87 5.35 2.19 -10.07
C ASP A 87 5.33 1.09 -11.12
N ALA A 88 4.87 1.45 -12.32
CA ALA A 88 4.80 0.49 -13.42
C ALA A 88 6.15 -0.12 -13.76
N GLY A 89 7.23 0.63 -13.58
CA GLY A 89 8.58 0.14 -13.91
C GLY A 89 9.27 -0.64 -12.80
N TYR A 90 8.68 -0.74 -11.62
CA TYR A 90 9.32 -1.40 -10.50
C TYR A 90 9.18 -2.92 -10.64
N ARG A 91 10.29 -3.64 -10.51
CA ARG A 91 10.29 -5.10 -10.62
C ARG A 91 10.75 -5.79 -9.35
N GLY A 92 11.11 -5.03 -8.33
CA GLY A 92 11.54 -5.61 -7.07
C GLY A 92 10.38 -6.17 -6.27
N GLU A 93 10.73 -6.77 -5.14
CA GLU A 93 9.71 -7.32 -4.25
C GLU A 93 8.86 -6.21 -3.66
N VAL A 94 7.56 -6.44 -3.62
CA VAL A 94 6.65 -5.56 -2.91
C VAL A 94 6.82 -5.83 -1.41
N LYS A 95 7.18 -4.79 -0.66
CA LYS A 95 7.35 -4.90 0.78
C LYS A 95 6.46 -3.89 1.46
N VAL A 96 6.05 -4.21 2.66
CA VAL A 96 5.11 -3.39 3.41
C VAL A 96 5.85 -2.73 4.56
N ILE A 97 5.76 -1.40 4.62
CA ILE A 97 6.33 -0.65 5.75
C ILE A 97 5.23 -0.56 6.80
N LEU A 98 5.35 -1.39 7.82
CA LEU A 98 4.31 -1.52 8.84
C LEU A 98 4.77 -0.84 10.13
N THR A 99 3.85 -0.13 10.77
CA THR A 99 4.15 0.51 12.05
C THR A 99 3.06 0.22 13.06
N ASN A 100 3.48 0.19 14.33
CA ASN A 100 2.57 -0.04 15.46
C ASN A 100 2.31 1.30 16.13
N ILE A 101 1.10 1.84 15.91
CA ILE A 101 0.71 3.10 16.52
C ILE A 101 -0.13 2.90 17.78
N SER A 102 -0.25 1.65 18.23
CA SER A 102 -0.94 1.36 19.49
C SER A 102 0.01 1.50 20.66
N ARG A 103 -0.49 1.25 21.85
CA ARG A 103 0.31 1.38 23.06
C ARG A 103 0.84 0.04 23.56
N GLU A 104 0.59 -1.03 22.81
CA GLU A 104 1.00 -2.37 23.24
C GLU A 104 1.76 -3.05 22.11
N PRO A 105 2.66 -3.98 22.44
CA PRO A 105 3.33 -4.73 21.39
C PRO A 105 2.32 -5.52 20.56
N ARG A 106 2.62 -5.64 19.27
CA ARG A 106 1.80 -6.42 18.33
C ARG A 106 2.70 -7.41 17.61
N THR A 107 2.23 -8.63 17.46
CA THR A 107 2.99 -9.67 16.79
C THR A 107 2.38 -9.97 15.44
N ILE A 108 3.27 -10.01 14.43
CA ILE A 108 2.93 -10.41 13.07
C ILE A 108 3.42 -11.85 12.91
N ASN A 109 2.51 -12.73 12.54
CA ASN A 109 2.87 -14.11 12.29
C ASN A 109 3.06 -14.35 10.81
N PRO A 110 3.89 -15.33 10.42
CA PRO A 110 4.01 -15.66 9.00
C PRO A 110 2.64 -15.92 8.39
N GLY A 111 2.40 -15.33 7.23
CA GLY A 111 1.13 -15.49 6.53
C GLY A 111 0.04 -14.52 6.92
N ASP A 112 0.24 -13.71 7.95
CA ASP A 112 -0.77 -12.72 8.33
C ASP A 112 -1.00 -11.76 7.17
N ARG A 113 -2.26 -11.38 6.98
CA ARG A 113 -2.66 -10.41 5.96
C ARG A 113 -2.40 -9.02 6.53
N ILE A 114 -1.30 -8.40 6.10
CA ILE A 114 -0.80 -7.18 6.73
C ILE A 114 -1.12 -5.90 5.96
N ALA A 115 -1.55 -6.04 4.72
CA ALA A 115 -1.84 -4.89 3.86
C ALA A 115 -2.72 -5.37 2.74
N GLN A 116 -3.13 -4.43 1.89
CA GLN A 116 -3.85 -4.77 0.67
C GLN A 116 -3.29 -3.97 -0.48
N GLY A 117 -3.27 -4.60 -1.66
CA GLY A 117 -2.88 -3.94 -2.88
C GLY A 117 -4.09 -3.50 -3.65
N VAL A 118 -4.06 -2.27 -4.17
CA VAL A 118 -5.16 -1.75 -4.98
C VAL A 118 -4.56 -1.20 -6.26
N LEU A 119 -4.98 -1.77 -7.39
CA LEU A 119 -4.53 -1.29 -8.69
C LEU A 119 -5.34 -0.05 -9.06
N ALA A 120 -4.64 1.00 -9.49
CA ALA A 120 -5.30 2.27 -9.81
C ALA A 120 -4.72 2.84 -11.09
N ALA A 121 -5.57 3.48 -11.88
CA ALA A 121 -5.13 4.19 -13.07
C ALA A 121 -4.38 5.45 -12.67
N VAL A 122 -3.39 5.83 -13.46
CA VAL A 122 -2.54 6.98 -13.19
C VAL A 122 -2.65 7.96 -14.36
N ALA A 123 -2.93 9.21 -14.05
CA ALA A 123 -2.92 10.26 -15.06
C ALA A 123 -1.53 10.87 -15.12
N HIS A 124 -1.01 10.99 -16.33
CA HIS A 124 0.30 11.57 -16.57
C HIS A 124 0.15 12.77 -17.46
N MET A 125 0.75 13.87 -17.06
CA MET A 125 0.75 15.09 -17.87
C MET A 125 2.16 15.66 -17.88
N PRO A 126 2.63 16.17 -19.01
CA PRO A 126 3.93 16.87 -19.01
C PRO A 126 3.83 18.13 -18.16
N PHE A 127 4.94 18.47 -17.54
CA PHE A 127 5.01 19.70 -16.74
C PHE A 127 5.46 20.83 -17.63
N GLU A 128 4.80 21.98 -17.48
CA GLU A 128 5.22 23.21 -18.15
C GLU A 128 5.41 24.26 -17.07
N GLU A 129 6.66 24.74 -16.91
CA GLU A 129 6.95 25.76 -15.93
C GLU A 129 6.45 27.11 -16.46
N VAL A 130 5.69 27.82 -15.65
CA VAL A 130 5.17 29.14 -16.00
C VAL A 130 5.47 30.09 -14.86
N GLU A 131 5.44 31.40 -15.14
CA GLU A 131 5.70 32.38 -14.11
C GLU A 131 4.47 32.64 -13.25
N THR A 132 3.30 32.53 -13.82
CA THR A 132 2.05 32.72 -13.08
C THR A 132 1.05 31.66 -13.49
N LEU A 133 0.18 31.30 -12.57
CA LEU A 133 -0.91 30.36 -12.85
C LEU A 133 -2.18 31.11 -13.17
N PRO A 134 -3.10 30.51 -13.91
CA PRO A 134 -4.38 31.16 -14.18
C PRO A 134 -5.12 31.46 -12.88
N ASP A 135 -5.85 32.56 -12.86
CA ASP A 135 -6.62 32.97 -11.68
C ASP A 135 -7.82 32.07 -11.46
N THR A 136 -8.19 31.89 -10.21
CA THR A 136 -9.46 31.27 -9.84
C THR A 136 -10.08 32.08 -8.72
N ALA A 137 -11.38 31.84 -8.49
CA ALA A 137 -12.08 32.54 -7.41
C ALA A 137 -11.50 32.15 -6.05
N ARG A 138 -11.07 30.89 -5.89
CA ARG A 138 -10.50 30.43 -4.61
C ARG A 138 -9.10 31.02 -4.38
N GLY A 139 -8.33 31.19 -5.45
CA GLY A 139 -6.96 31.69 -5.35
C GLY A 139 -6.10 30.84 -4.44
N ALA A 140 -5.44 31.48 -3.48
CA ALA A 140 -4.51 30.80 -2.57
C ALA A 140 -5.18 30.31 -1.29
N GLY A 141 -6.49 30.35 -1.20
CA GLY A 141 -7.19 29.94 0.02
C GLY A 141 -6.99 28.46 0.32
N GLY A 142 -6.66 28.17 1.54
CA GLY A 142 -6.44 26.80 1.99
C GLY A 142 -6.01 26.83 3.45
N PHE A 143 -5.65 25.66 3.97
CA PHE A 143 -5.14 25.52 5.33
C PHE A 143 -6.09 26.12 6.35
N GLY A 144 -7.41 25.86 6.17
CA GLY A 144 -8.40 26.34 7.10
C GLY A 144 -8.88 27.75 6.85
N SER A 145 -8.64 28.29 5.63
CA SER A 145 -9.07 29.66 5.33
C SER A 145 -10.58 29.85 5.45
N THR A 146 -11.37 28.75 5.34
CA THR A 146 -12.82 28.82 5.52
C THR A 146 -13.25 28.48 6.93
N GLY A 147 -12.33 28.25 7.86
CA GLY A 147 -12.62 27.90 9.24
C GLY A 147 -12.82 26.40 9.42
N VAL A 148 -12.86 26.00 10.69
CA VAL A 148 -13.00 24.57 11.03
C VAL A 148 -14.26 24.27 11.81
N GLY A 149 -15.06 25.28 12.16
CA GLY A 149 -16.30 25.07 12.86
C GLY A 149 -17.48 24.84 11.93
N VAL A 150 -18.60 24.44 12.51
CA VAL A 150 -19.84 24.31 11.73
C VAL A 150 -20.59 25.62 11.66
#